data_c22e5649033f2a7a74d80a980c590130
#
_entry.id   c22e5649033f2a7a74d80a980c590130
#
_cell.length_a   1.000
_cell.length_b   1.000
_cell.length_c   1.000
_cell.angle_alpha   90.00
_cell.angle_beta   90.00
_cell.angle_gamma   90.00
#
_symmetry.space_group_name_H-M   'P 1'
#
loop_
_entity.id
_entity.type
_entity.pdbx_description
1 polymer ?
#
loop_
_entity_poly.entity_id
_entity_poly.type
_entity_poly.pdbx_seq_one_letter_code
_entity_poly.pdbx_strand_id
1 'polypeptide(L)'
;ITYRGKRIYAYSDTHGKHHILPANADVIICAGDIGLYTEEDAAAYMKILGECPCPIIFFIPGNHDLFFDIEPARAMRLLPPNVYLLDGAYTYGGIHFYGLPAVPWLHAEVILPTGIDILVTHGAPKGYLDEGRGCPLLTLAIQENPPQLHIFGHIHSAHGELQDDKLSTRFINVSCYELLSS
;
A
#
# COMPACT_ATOMS: atom_id res chain seq x y z
N ILE A 1 1.65 -2.46 -13.37
CA ILE A 1 1.52 -1.00 -13.63
C ILE A 1 2.87 -0.49 -14.13
N THR A 2 2.86 0.23 -15.21
CA THR A 2 4.05 0.94 -15.69
C THR A 2 3.83 2.43 -15.46
N TYR A 3 4.77 3.07 -14.78
CA TYR A 3 4.68 4.49 -14.49
C TYR A 3 6.07 5.13 -14.66
N ARG A 4 6.16 6.12 -15.54
CA ARG A 4 7.42 6.81 -15.87
C ARG A 4 8.57 5.85 -16.17
N GLY A 5 8.29 4.81 -16.95
CA GLY A 5 9.26 3.81 -17.36
C GLY A 5 9.62 2.77 -16.31
N LYS A 6 9.03 2.82 -15.11
CA LYS A 6 9.24 1.82 -14.06
C LYS A 6 8.10 0.80 -14.04
N ARG A 7 8.46 -0.47 -13.90
CA ARG A 7 7.50 -1.56 -13.70
C ARG A 7 7.20 -1.65 -12.22
N ILE A 8 5.96 -1.32 -11.85
CA ILE A 8 5.50 -1.31 -10.46
C ILE A 8 4.53 -2.46 -10.24
N TYR A 9 4.84 -3.33 -9.31
CA TYR A 9 3.94 -4.37 -8.86
C TYR A 9 3.36 -3.99 -7.49
N ALA A 10 2.04 -3.95 -7.39
CA ALA A 10 1.38 -3.57 -6.15
C ALA A 10 0.37 -4.65 -5.73
N TYR A 11 0.30 -4.94 -4.44
CA TYR A 11 -0.60 -5.95 -3.88
C TYR A 11 -0.90 -5.64 -2.42
N SER A 12 -1.96 -6.28 -1.91
CA SER A 12 -2.32 -6.25 -0.49
C SER A 12 -3.22 -7.43 -0.14
N ASP A 13 -3.49 -7.60 1.14
CA ASP A 13 -4.54 -8.51 1.64
C ASP A 13 -4.30 -9.96 1.26
N THR A 14 -3.10 -10.46 1.46
CA THR A 14 -2.78 -11.88 1.28
C THR A 14 -3.31 -12.72 2.45
N HIS A 15 -3.37 -12.16 3.65
CA HIS A 15 -3.86 -12.82 4.88
C HIS A 15 -3.30 -14.22 5.06
N GLY A 16 -1.98 -14.36 4.90
CA GLY A 16 -1.28 -15.63 5.07
C GLY A 16 -1.38 -16.60 3.90
N LYS A 17 -2.11 -16.25 2.85
CA LYS A 17 -2.17 -17.07 1.63
C LYS A 17 -0.87 -17.00 0.86
N HIS A 18 -0.54 -18.07 0.14
CA HIS A 18 0.65 -18.10 -0.69
C HIS A 18 0.54 -17.10 -1.83
N HIS A 19 1.57 -16.28 -1.99
CA HIS A 19 1.63 -15.24 -3.02
C HIS A 19 3.06 -15.15 -3.56
N ILE A 20 3.21 -15.25 -4.88
CA ILE A 20 4.51 -15.21 -5.54
C ILE A 20 4.79 -13.79 -6.03
N LEU A 21 5.91 -13.23 -5.59
CA LEU A 21 6.35 -11.91 -6.03
C LEU A 21 7.05 -12.00 -7.39
N PRO A 22 6.85 -11.02 -8.27
CA PRO A 22 7.53 -11.02 -9.57
C PRO A 22 9.03 -10.78 -9.42
N ALA A 23 9.82 -11.41 -10.29
CA ALA A 23 11.27 -11.27 -10.28
C ALA A 23 11.76 -10.03 -11.07
N ASN A 24 10.89 -9.39 -11.83
CA ASN A 24 11.27 -8.35 -12.79
C ASN A 24 10.67 -6.97 -12.50
N ALA A 25 10.10 -6.75 -11.32
CA ALA A 25 9.59 -5.44 -10.93
C ALA A 25 10.73 -4.49 -10.58
N ASP A 26 10.59 -3.23 -10.96
CA ASP A 26 11.52 -2.16 -10.56
C ASP A 26 11.16 -1.62 -9.18
N VAL A 27 9.87 -1.64 -8.84
CA VAL A 27 9.32 -1.23 -7.55
C VAL A 27 8.21 -2.21 -7.17
N ILE A 28 8.19 -2.62 -5.91
CA ILE A 28 7.07 -3.39 -5.35
C ILE A 28 6.42 -2.55 -4.25
N ILE A 29 5.10 -2.53 -4.22
CA ILE A 29 4.31 -1.86 -3.18
C ILE A 29 3.42 -2.91 -2.51
N CYS A 30 3.63 -3.11 -1.21
CA CYS A 30 2.75 -3.93 -0.38
C CYS A 30 1.88 -3.00 0.47
N ALA A 31 0.59 -2.96 0.18
CA ALA A 31 -0.36 -2.08 0.87
C ALA A 31 -1.03 -2.75 2.09
N GLY A 32 -0.38 -3.75 2.68
CA GLY A 32 -0.75 -4.26 4.00
C GLY A 32 -1.69 -5.46 4.03
N ASP A 33 -2.02 -5.86 5.24
CA ASP A 33 -2.84 -7.03 5.57
C ASP A 33 -2.25 -8.35 5.07
N ILE A 34 -1.00 -8.57 5.41
CA ILE A 34 -0.31 -9.83 5.19
C ILE A 34 -0.67 -10.84 6.29
N GLY A 35 -1.04 -10.35 7.47
CA GLY A 35 -1.32 -11.18 8.63
C GLY A 35 -0.11 -11.30 9.55
N LEU A 36 0.61 -10.21 9.77
CA LEU A 36 1.83 -10.18 10.59
C LEU A 36 1.47 -9.87 12.04
N TYR A 37 1.06 -10.90 12.78
CA TYR A 37 0.57 -10.74 14.15
C TYR A 37 1.69 -10.84 15.18
N THR A 38 2.72 -11.67 14.93
CA THR A 38 3.83 -11.92 15.84
C THR A 38 5.15 -11.48 15.23
N GLU A 39 6.20 -11.42 16.07
CA GLU A 39 7.55 -11.12 15.56
C GLU A 39 8.01 -12.20 14.58
N GLU A 40 7.68 -13.46 14.84
CA GLU A 40 8.01 -14.57 13.96
C GLU A 40 7.35 -14.43 12.59
N ASP A 41 6.07 -14.05 12.57
CA ASP A 41 5.34 -13.79 11.33
C ASP A 41 6.02 -12.68 10.52
N ALA A 42 6.33 -11.57 11.20
CA ALA A 42 6.95 -10.41 10.58
C ALA A 42 8.36 -10.73 10.07
N ALA A 43 9.18 -11.42 10.88
CA ALA A 43 10.53 -11.80 10.49
C ALA A 43 10.53 -12.74 9.27
N ALA A 44 9.62 -13.72 9.25
CA ALA A 44 9.51 -14.66 8.12
C ALA A 44 9.11 -13.94 6.83
N TYR A 45 8.14 -13.04 6.92
CA TYR A 45 7.69 -12.30 5.73
C TYR A 45 8.75 -11.31 5.23
N MET A 46 9.40 -10.59 6.13
CA MET A 46 10.47 -9.66 5.77
C MET A 46 11.64 -10.39 5.11
N LYS A 47 11.93 -11.63 5.53
CA LYS A 47 12.93 -12.47 4.85
C LYS A 47 12.54 -12.73 3.40
N ILE A 48 11.28 -13.05 3.15
CA ILE A 48 10.76 -13.27 1.79
C ILE A 48 10.94 -12.01 0.95
N LEU A 49 10.59 -10.84 1.47
CA LEU A 49 10.76 -9.58 0.78
C LEU A 49 12.25 -9.28 0.52
N GLY A 50 13.10 -9.53 1.50
CA GLY A 50 14.54 -9.28 1.38
C GLY A 50 15.22 -10.16 0.32
N GLU A 51 14.71 -11.36 0.09
CA GLU A 51 15.21 -12.28 -0.92
C GLU A 51 14.67 -11.98 -2.33
N CYS A 52 13.65 -11.14 -2.44
CA CYS A 52 13.12 -10.72 -3.73
C CYS A 52 14.12 -9.80 -4.44
N PRO A 53 14.41 -10.05 -5.73
CA PRO A 53 15.43 -9.27 -6.46
C PRO A 53 14.97 -7.85 -6.83
N CYS A 54 13.90 -7.36 -6.28
CA CYS A 54 13.43 -5.99 -6.51
C CYS A 54 14.30 -4.99 -5.74
N PRO A 55 14.79 -3.92 -6.39
CA PRO A 55 15.69 -2.98 -5.73
C PRO A 55 15.04 -2.16 -4.62
N ILE A 56 13.72 -1.95 -4.66
CA ILE A 56 13.00 -1.23 -3.61
C ILE A 56 11.60 -1.80 -3.45
N ILE A 57 11.25 -2.08 -2.20
CA ILE A 57 9.91 -2.54 -1.81
C ILE A 57 9.38 -1.58 -0.76
N PHE A 58 8.26 -0.95 -1.05
CA PHE A 58 7.55 -0.14 -0.07
C PHE A 58 6.51 -1.00 0.64
N PHE A 59 6.49 -0.91 1.96
CA PHE A 59 5.55 -1.63 2.80
C PHE A 59 4.74 -0.64 3.64
N ILE A 60 3.42 -0.80 3.62
CA ILE A 60 2.50 -0.10 4.53
C ILE A 60 1.75 -1.18 5.31
N PRO A 61 1.82 -1.20 6.66
CA PRO A 61 1.06 -2.15 7.45
C PRO A 61 -0.45 -1.92 7.30
N GLY A 62 -1.21 -3.01 7.25
CA GLY A 62 -2.66 -2.97 7.33
C GLY A 62 -3.13 -3.19 8.77
N ASN A 63 -4.46 -3.18 8.97
CA ASN A 63 -5.05 -3.39 10.29
C ASN A 63 -4.86 -4.80 10.85
N HIS A 64 -4.47 -5.76 10.01
CA HIS A 64 -4.13 -7.13 10.42
C HIS A 64 -2.61 -7.37 10.51
N ASP A 65 -1.79 -6.34 10.46
CA ASP A 65 -0.35 -6.44 10.67
C ASP A 65 0.00 -5.89 12.06
N LEU A 66 -0.61 -6.47 13.08
CA LEU A 66 -0.62 -5.96 14.46
C LEU A 66 0.77 -5.81 15.07
N PHE A 67 1.75 -6.62 14.66
CA PHE A 67 3.10 -6.51 15.20
C PHE A 67 3.71 -5.13 14.92
N PHE A 68 3.40 -4.55 13.77
CA PHE A 68 3.88 -3.21 13.40
C PHE A 68 3.21 -2.10 14.21
N ASP A 69 2.00 -2.34 14.70
CA ASP A 69 1.27 -1.39 15.54
C ASP A 69 1.69 -1.49 17.01
N ILE A 70 1.86 -2.71 17.51
CA ILE A 70 2.13 -2.96 18.95
C ILE A 70 3.61 -2.76 19.25
N GLU A 71 4.51 -3.19 18.38
CA GLU A 71 5.97 -3.17 18.60
C GLU A 71 6.68 -2.48 17.42
N PRO A 72 6.37 -1.19 17.13
CA PRO A 72 6.89 -0.53 15.92
C PRO A 72 8.41 -0.47 15.86
N ALA A 73 9.09 -0.23 16.99
CA ALA A 73 10.56 -0.16 17.00
C ALA A 73 11.21 -1.52 16.70
N ARG A 74 10.63 -2.61 17.20
CA ARG A 74 11.12 -3.97 16.93
C ARG A 74 10.83 -4.36 15.49
N ALA A 75 9.66 -4.01 14.99
CA ALA A 75 9.27 -4.28 13.61
C ALA A 75 10.21 -3.58 12.61
N MET A 76 10.55 -2.33 12.86
CA MET A 76 11.49 -1.58 12.01
C MET A 76 12.86 -2.25 11.90
N ARG A 77 13.32 -2.92 12.95
CA ARG A 77 14.61 -3.64 12.93
C ARG A 77 14.60 -4.89 12.07
N LEU A 78 13.42 -5.39 11.71
CA LEU A 78 13.29 -6.58 10.87
C LEU A 78 13.35 -6.25 9.37
N LEU A 79 13.27 -4.97 8.99
CA LEU A 79 13.24 -4.58 7.58
C LEU A 79 14.59 -4.86 6.89
N PRO A 80 14.60 -5.64 5.79
CA PRO A 80 15.80 -5.84 4.98
C PRO A 80 16.23 -4.54 4.28
N PRO A 81 17.46 -4.49 3.73
CA PRO A 81 17.96 -3.27 3.08
C PRO A 81 17.13 -2.76 1.90
N ASN A 82 16.40 -3.64 1.19
CA ASN A 82 15.55 -3.26 0.05
C ASN A 82 14.11 -2.93 0.44
N VAL A 83 13.73 -3.03 1.72
CA VAL A 83 12.35 -2.79 2.18
C VAL A 83 12.31 -1.52 3.02
N TYR A 84 11.35 -0.64 2.68
CA TYR A 84 11.12 0.63 3.36
C TYR A 84 9.69 0.71 3.84
N LEU A 85 9.50 1.07 5.11
CA LEU A 85 8.18 1.45 5.61
C LEU A 85 7.83 2.80 5.00
N LEU A 86 6.79 2.83 4.18
CA LEU A 86 6.39 4.08 3.51
C LEU A 86 5.50 4.89 4.45
N ASP A 87 6.08 5.91 5.06
CA ASP A 87 5.39 6.84 5.96
C ASP A 87 5.79 8.24 5.57
N GLY A 88 4.86 9.00 5.00
CA GLY A 88 5.14 10.30 4.40
C GLY A 88 5.79 10.19 3.02
N ALA A 89 6.57 11.19 2.67
CA ALA A 89 7.14 11.35 1.34
C ALA A 89 8.41 10.52 1.13
N TYR A 90 8.52 9.93 -0.04
CA TYR A 90 9.74 9.23 -0.49
C TYR A 90 9.86 9.38 -2.01
N THR A 91 11.00 9.85 -2.48
CA THR A 91 11.26 9.98 -3.92
C THR A 91 12.22 8.89 -4.39
N TYR A 92 11.81 8.12 -5.39
CA TYR A 92 12.64 7.09 -6.00
C TYR A 92 12.48 7.10 -7.52
N GLY A 93 13.60 7.14 -8.24
CA GLY A 93 13.60 7.11 -9.70
C GLY A 93 12.81 8.27 -10.32
N GLY A 94 12.79 9.43 -9.68
CA GLY A 94 12.03 10.61 -10.13
C GLY A 94 10.53 10.53 -9.83
N ILE A 95 10.07 9.49 -9.13
CA ILE A 95 8.66 9.31 -8.77
C ILE A 95 8.47 9.72 -7.30
N HIS A 96 7.47 10.55 -7.04
CA HIS A 96 7.12 11.00 -5.69
C HIS A 96 6.06 10.09 -5.09
N PHE A 97 6.49 9.24 -4.16
CA PHE A 97 5.60 8.36 -3.38
C PHE A 97 5.20 9.05 -2.09
N TYR A 98 4.01 8.75 -1.61
CA TYR A 98 3.56 9.22 -0.32
C TYR A 98 2.74 8.13 0.38
N GLY A 99 3.15 7.76 1.59
CA GLY A 99 2.43 6.81 2.43
C GLY A 99 1.63 7.52 3.51
N LEU A 100 0.38 7.11 3.68
CA LEU A 100 -0.50 7.68 4.68
C LEU A 100 -1.15 6.53 5.47
N PRO A 101 -1.06 6.54 6.81
CA PRO A 101 -1.59 5.47 7.63
C PRO A 101 -3.11 5.57 7.80
N ALA A 102 -3.86 5.26 6.73
CA ALA A 102 -5.31 5.03 6.80
C ALA A 102 -5.53 3.54 7.05
N VAL A 103 -5.68 3.14 8.33
CA VAL A 103 -5.67 1.74 8.76
C VAL A 103 -6.91 1.42 9.59
N PRO A 104 -8.07 1.12 8.98
CA PRO A 104 -8.39 1.42 7.58
C PRO A 104 -8.87 2.85 7.34
N TRP A 105 -9.15 3.61 8.38
CA TRP A 105 -9.63 4.99 8.30
C TRP A 105 -8.67 5.96 8.98
N LEU A 106 -8.65 7.20 8.49
CA LEU A 106 -7.98 8.30 9.17
C LEU A 106 -8.75 8.69 10.42
N HIS A 107 -8.02 9.09 11.47
CA HIS A 107 -8.63 9.56 12.72
C HIS A 107 -8.84 11.07 12.76
N ALA A 108 -8.21 11.80 11.85
CA ALA A 108 -8.28 13.25 11.77
C ALA A 108 -8.08 13.71 10.32
N GLU A 109 -8.47 14.94 10.04
CA GLU A 109 -8.20 15.56 8.74
C GLU A 109 -6.71 15.65 8.50
N VAL A 110 -6.31 15.41 7.24
CA VAL A 110 -4.91 15.55 6.78
C VAL A 110 -4.89 16.41 5.52
N ILE A 111 -3.78 17.08 5.31
CA ILE A 111 -3.51 17.82 4.09
C ILE A 111 -2.38 17.11 3.37
N LEU A 112 -2.67 16.55 2.20
CA LEU A 112 -1.64 15.92 1.37
C LEU A 112 -0.79 17.00 0.71
N PRO A 113 0.52 16.75 0.53
CA PRO A 113 1.33 17.66 -0.29
C PRO A 113 0.87 17.64 -1.75
N THR A 114 1.17 18.69 -2.47
CA THR A 114 0.98 18.75 -3.92
C THR A 114 2.07 17.93 -4.63
N GLY A 115 1.77 17.47 -5.85
CA GLY A 115 2.76 16.80 -6.69
C GLY A 115 3.04 15.34 -6.33
N ILE A 116 2.18 14.69 -5.58
CA ILE A 116 2.29 13.24 -5.33
C ILE A 116 2.01 12.49 -6.62
N ASP A 117 2.94 11.65 -7.04
CA ASP A 117 2.72 10.73 -8.15
C ASP A 117 1.90 9.52 -7.69
N ILE A 118 2.32 8.86 -6.62
CA ILE A 118 1.68 7.65 -6.11
C ILE A 118 1.43 7.79 -4.61
N LEU A 119 0.16 7.86 -4.25
CA LEU A 119 -0.30 7.77 -2.86
C LEU A 119 -0.58 6.31 -2.54
N VAL A 120 -0.10 5.85 -1.39
CA VAL A 120 -0.35 4.49 -0.91
C VAL A 120 -0.99 4.55 0.47
N THR A 121 -2.13 3.87 0.62
CA THR A 121 -2.80 3.67 1.91
C THR A 121 -3.22 2.21 2.00
N HIS A 122 -3.46 1.70 3.21
CA HIS A 122 -4.09 0.38 3.32
C HIS A 122 -5.58 0.47 3.02
N GLY A 123 -6.29 1.39 3.67
CA GLY A 123 -7.72 1.56 3.52
C GLY A 123 -8.12 2.33 2.27
N ALA A 124 -9.35 2.10 1.82
CA ALA A 124 -9.93 2.72 0.64
C ALA A 124 -10.48 4.13 0.94
N PRO A 125 -10.48 5.03 -0.04
CA PRO A 125 -11.20 6.30 0.09
C PRO A 125 -12.70 6.08 -0.17
N LYS A 126 -13.56 6.81 0.53
CA LYS A 126 -15.00 6.72 0.35
C LYS A 126 -15.40 7.09 -1.08
N GLY A 127 -16.15 6.20 -1.72
CA GLY A 127 -16.69 6.43 -3.07
C GLY A 127 -15.85 5.84 -4.20
N TYR A 128 -14.68 5.24 -3.91
CA TYR A 128 -13.78 4.72 -4.95
C TYR A 128 -13.34 3.29 -4.60
N LEU A 129 -13.92 2.31 -5.29
CA LEU A 129 -13.60 0.88 -5.10
C LEU A 129 -13.65 0.45 -3.63
N ASP A 130 -14.69 0.88 -2.91
CA ASP A 130 -14.80 0.75 -1.47
C ASP A 130 -16.07 0.06 -0.98
N GLU A 131 -17.00 -0.25 -1.87
CA GLU A 131 -18.34 -0.79 -1.52
C GLU A 131 -19.04 0.04 -0.43
N GLY A 132 -18.84 1.36 -0.46
CA GLY A 132 -19.43 2.28 0.52
C GLY A 132 -18.78 2.29 1.89
N ARG A 133 -17.69 1.53 2.10
CA ARG A 133 -17.02 1.38 3.41
C ARG A 133 -15.72 2.16 3.55
N GLY A 134 -15.39 2.99 2.56
CA GLY A 134 -14.15 3.75 2.56
C GLY A 134 -14.14 4.94 3.51
N CYS A 135 -12.97 5.54 3.67
CA CYS A 135 -12.72 6.65 4.58
C CYS A 135 -13.11 8.00 3.95
N PRO A 136 -14.10 8.72 4.52
CA PRO A 136 -14.49 10.03 3.97
C PRO A 136 -13.39 11.09 4.08
N LEU A 137 -12.61 11.08 5.16
CA LEU A 137 -11.52 12.05 5.34
C LEU A 137 -10.42 11.85 4.33
N LEU A 138 -10.14 10.59 3.93
CA LEU A 138 -9.18 10.28 2.89
C LEU A 138 -9.64 10.82 1.53
N THR A 139 -10.91 10.66 1.22
CA THR A 139 -11.49 11.21 -0.01
C THR A 139 -11.36 12.73 -0.06
N LEU A 140 -11.66 13.42 1.03
CA LEU A 140 -11.50 14.88 1.11
C LEU A 140 -10.06 15.32 0.89
N ALA A 141 -9.10 14.62 1.50
CA ALA A 141 -7.68 14.93 1.33
C ALA A 141 -7.24 14.78 -0.13
N ILE A 142 -7.71 13.70 -0.80
CA ILE A 142 -7.40 13.44 -2.20
C ILE A 142 -8.04 14.48 -3.12
N GLN A 143 -9.27 14.88 -2.85
CA GLN A 143 -9.97 15.90 -3.65
C GLN A 143 -9.26 17.25 -3.57
N GLU A 144 -8.68 17.59 -2.44
CA GLU A 144 -7.96 18.85 -2.25
C GLU A 144 -6.63 18.87 -2.99
N ASN A 145 -5.85 17.79 -2.91
CA ASN A 145 -4.55 17.65 -3.60
C ASN A 145 -4.45 16.27 -4.24
N PRO A 146 -5.03 16.09 -5.45
CA PRO A 146 -5.11 14.77 -6.07
C PRO A 146 -3.75 14.22 -6.50
N PRO A 147 -3.42 12.97 -6.12
CA PRO A 147 -2.27 12.27 -6.69
C PRO A 147 -2.56 11.78 -8.11
N GLN A 148 -1.54 11.38 -8.85
CA GLN A 148 -1.74 10.74 -10.16
C GLN A 148 -2.34 9.33 -10.00
N LEU A 149 -1.78 8.55 -9.06
CA LEU A 149 -2.27 7.21 -8.73
C LEU A 149 -2.55 7.15 -7.23
N HIS A 150 -3.60 6.42 -6.85
CA HIS A 150 -3.85 6.03 -5.47
C HIS A 150 -3.96 4.50 -5.39
N ILE A 151 -3.02 3.88 -4.71
CA ILE A 151 -2.95 2.43 -4.52
C ILE A 151 -3.37 2.10 -3.09
N PHE A 152 -4.31 1.19 -2.94
CA PHE A 152 -4.88 0.81 -1.64
C PHE A 152 -5.46 -0.61 -1.69
N GLY A 153 -5.95 -1.11 -0.56
CA GLY A 153 -6.55 -2.43 -0.45
C GLY A 153 -7.74 -2.45 0.50
N HIS A 154 -7.71 -3.38 1.45
CA HIS A 154 -8.66 -3.57 2.54
C HIS A 154 -10.04 -4.12 2.11
N ILE A 155 -10.67 -3.58 1.09
CA ILE A 155 -11.98 -4.04 0.62
C ILE A 155 -11.75 -5.11 -0.45
N HIS A 156 -11.79 -6.39 -0.04
CA HIS A 156 -11.33 -7.50 -0.86
C HIS A 156 -12.13 -7.68 -2.14
N SER A 157 -13.45 -7.55 -2.06
CA SER A 157 -14.35 -7.73 -3.22
C SER A 157 -14.37 -6.55 -4.17
N ALA A 158 -13.77 -5.43 -3.81
CA ALA A 158 -13.72 -4.22 -4.64
C ALA A 158 -12.40 -4.05 -5.40
N HIS A 159 -11.58 -5.11 -5.50
CA HIS A 159 -10.32 -5.05 -6.25
C HIS A 159 -10.56 -4.63 -7.71
N GLY A 160 -9.64 -3.88 -8.27
CA GLY A 160 -9.77 -3.37 -9.63
C GLY A 160 -9.23 -1.96 -9.79
N GLU A 161 -9.58 -1.32 -10.89
CA GLU A 161 -9.13 0.02 -11.25
C GLU A 161 -10.31 0.92 -11.61
N LEU A 162 -10.16 2.22 -11.30
CA LEU A 162 -11.15 3.24 -11.61
C LEU A 162 -10.43 4.56 -11.92
N GLN A 163 -10.74 5.15 -13.07
CA GLN A 163 -10.28 6.48 -13.43
C GLN A 163 -11.33 7.50 -13.03
N ASP A 164 -10.98 8.49 -12.23
CA ASP A 164 -11.87 9.62 -11.94
C ASP A 164 -11.55 10.77 -12.89
N ASP A 165 -12.50 11.12 -13.74
CA ASP A 165 -12.29 12.16 -14.76
C ASP A 165 -12.15 13.56 -14.15
N LYS A 166 -12.79 13.82 -13.01
CA LYS A 166 -12.76 15.13 -12.35
C LYS A 166 -11.43 15.39 -11.67
N LEU A 167 -10.89 14.37 -10.98
CA LEU A 167 -9.64 14.49 -10.25
C LEU A 167 -8.42 14.15 -11.09
N SER A 168 -8.62 13.48 -12.21
CA SER A 168 -7.55 12.87 -13.03
C SER A 168 -6.72 11.84 -12.26
N THR A 169 -7.22 11.38 -11.11
CA THR A 169 -6.59 10.34 -10.30
C THR A 169 -7.04 8.97 -10.77
N ARG A 170 -6.11 8.07 -10.92
CA ARG A 170 -6.38 6.65 -11.17
C ARG A 170 -6.34 5.92 -9.82
N PHE A 171 -7.48 5.35 -9.44
CA PHE A 171 -7.62 4.58 -8.21
C PHE A 171 -7.44 3.10 -8.50
N ILE A 172 -6.63 2.42 -7.69
CA ILE A 172 -6.34 1.00 -7.86
C ILE A 172 -6.46 0.31 -6.50
N ASN A 173 -7.48 -0.52 -6.36
CA ASN A 173 -7.61 -1.42 -5.22
C ASN A 173 -6.87 -2.71 -5.56
N VAL A 174 -5.72 -2.91 -4.89
CA VAL A 174 -4.80 -4.02 -5.19
C VAL A 174 -5.01 -5.24 -4.30
N SER A 175 -6.14 -5.32 -3.60
CA SER A 175 -6.44 -6.48 -2.77
C SER A 175 -6.43 -7.75 -3.60
N CYS A 176 -5.64 -8.73 -3.20
CA CYS A 176 -5.51 -9.99 -3.94
C CYS A 176 -6.13 -11.19 -3.21
N TYR A 177 -6.77 -10.95 -2.06
CA TYR A 177 -7.32 -12.04 -1.24
C TYR A 177 -8.22 -12.99 -2.03
N GLU A 178 -9.15 -12.45 -2.81
CA GLU A 178 -10.07 -13.26 -3.61
C GLU A 178 -9.43 -13.92 -4.82
N LEU A 179 -8.25 -13.45 -5.23
CA LEU A 179 -7.52 -13.96 -6.38
C LEU A 179 -6.56 -15.09 -6.00
N LEU A 180 -6.31 -15.30 -4.70
CA LEU A 180 -5.37 -16.30 -4.22
C LEU A 180 -6.10 -17.56 -3.75
N SER A 181 -5.46 -18.70 -4.01
CA SER A 181 -5.94 -19.98 -3.49
C SER A 181 -5.68 -20.09 -2.00
N SER A 182 -6.60 -20.67 -1.30
CA SER A 182 -6.46 -20.93 0.15
C SER A 182 -5.52 -22.11 0.42
#